data_b4d896ee2fdb5c464e979aec000ba4a6
#
_entry.id   b4d896ee2fdb5c464e979aec000ba4a6
#
_cell.length_a   1.000
_cell.length_b   1.000
_cell.length_c   1.000
_cell.angle_alpha   90.00
_cell.angle_beta   90.00
_cell.angle_gamma   90.00
#
_symmetry.space_group_name_H-M   'P 1'
#
loop_
_entity.id
_entity.type
_entity.pdbx_description
1 polymer ?
#
loop_
_entity_poly.entity_id
_entity_poly.type
_entity_poly.pdbx_seq_one_letter_code
_entity_poly.pdbx_strand_id
1 'polypeptide(L)'
;MFHGFIPHIMGTRFDILLIHSDIDRLNTLWADIAYELERLDKILNRFDPHSEVSKINNHASQSKIQISKEMKSILQLCSYYYETTSHLFDITLKDFSKIQGVKPLQMRNATVIMKK
;
A
#
# COMPACT_ATOMS: atom_id res chain seq x y z
N MET A 1 4.08 22.11 18.67
CA MET A 1 3.90 21.49 17.35
C MET A 1 5.17 20.73 16.98
N PHE A 2 5.03 19.52 16.55
CA PHE A 2 6.13 18.65 16.15
C PHE A 2 5.96 18.28 14.68
N HIS A 3 7.02 18.38 13.87
CA HIS A 3 7.06 17.94 12.51
C HIS A 3 7.96 16.71 12.39
N GLY A 4 7.37 15.55 12.12
CA GLY A 4 8.09 14.32 11.77
C GLY A 4 8.10 14.09 10.27
N PHE A 5 9.18 13.53 9.74
CA PHE A 5 9.22 13.16 8.34
C PHE A 5 10.12 11.94 8.10
N ILE A 6 9.79 11.19 7.05
CA ILE A 6 10.60 10.10 6.51
C ILE A 6 10.83 10.43 5.04
N PRO A 7 12.09 10.65 4.60
CA PRO A 7 12.37 11.10 3.22
C PRO A 7 11.97 10.09 2.16
N HIS A 8 12.09 8.80 2.45
CA HIS A 8 11.77 7.72 1.52
C HIS A 8 11.06 6.59 2.25
N ILE A 9 9.78 6.41 1.96
CA ILE A 9 8.98 5.29 2.41
C ILE A 9 7.91 4.97 1.35
N MET A 10 7.74 3.71 1.00
CA MET A 10 6.82 3.28 -0.07
C MET A 10 6.98 4.06 -1.39
N GLY A 11 8.21 4.45 -1.70
CA GLY A 11 8.56 5.21 -2.91
C GLY A 11 8.21 6.69 -2.87
N THR A 12 7.89 7.25 -1.71
CA THR A 12 7.54 8.67 -1.54
C THR A 12 8.08 9.24 -0.23
N ARG A 13 7.88 10.52 -0.01
CA ARG A 13 8.14 11.19 1.26
C ARG A 13 6.86 11.15 2.11
N PHE A 14 7.03 10.96 3.39
CA PHE A 14 5.97 11.08 4.40
C PHE A 14 6.29 12.23 5.35
N ASP A 15 5.31 13.10 5.57
CA ASP A 15 5.36 14.21 6.52
C ASP A 15 4.15 14.16 7.43
N ILE A 16 4.34 14.46 8.72
CA ILE A 16 3.27 14.56 9.71
C ILE A 16 3.49 15.77 10.62
N LEU A 17 2.40 16.46 10.92
CA LEU A 17 2.36 17.48 11.95
C LEU A 17 1.56 16.97 13.14
N LEU A 18 2.19 16.96 14.30
CA LEU A 18 1.56 16.55 15.56
C LEU A 18 1.42 17.79 16.48
N ILE A 19 0.25 17.97 17.05
CA ILE A 19 -0.06 19.08 17.94
C ILE A 19 -0.47 18.54 19.30
N HIS A 20 0.34 18.82 20.31
CA HIS A 20 0.06 18.50 21.71
C HIS A 20 0.88 19.42 22.62
N SER A 21 0.40 19.63 23.85
CA SER A 21 1.12 20.43 24.85
C SER A 21 2.30 19.69 25.49
N ASP A 22 2.24 18.37 25.53
CA ASP A 22 3.26 17.49 26.11
C ASP A 22 4.24 17.02 25.04
N ILE A 23 5.48 17.48 25.15
CA ILE A 23 6.56 17.17 24.19
C ILE A 23 6.98 15.70 24.26
N ASP A 24 7.01 15.11 25.45
CA ASP A 24 7.40 13.71 25.62
C ASP A 24 6.39 12.77 24.95
N ARG A 25 5.11 13.14 25.04
CA ARG A 25 4.04 12.43 24.34
C ARG A 25 4.15 12.56 22.82
N LEU A 26 4.52 13.73 22.30
CA LEU A 26 4.77 13.91 20.85
C LEU A 26 5.91 13.04 20.36
N ASN A 27 7.02 12.97 21.10
CA ASN A 27 8.16 12.11 20.76
C ASN A 27 7.79 10.64 20.76
N THR A 28 7.03 10.18 21.75
CA THR A 28 6.55 8.80 21.83
C THR A 28 5.61 8.46 20.66
N LEU A 29 4.67 9.33 20.36
CA LEU A 29 3.76 9.18 19.22
C LEU A 29 4.51 9.11 17.90
N TRP A 30 5.50 9.96 17.71
CA TRP A 30 6.31 9.92 16.49
C TRP A 30 7.07 8.60 16.35
N ALA A 31 7.66 8.10 17.43
CA ALA A 31 8.34 6.81 17.41
C ALA A 31 7.37 5.66 17.02
N ASP A 32 6.16 5.65 17.58
CA ASP A 32 5.14 4.65 17.27
C ASP A 32 4.68 4.75 15.80
N ILE A 33 4.48 5.96 15.30
CA ILE A 33 4.11 6.21 13.90
C ILE A 33 5.21 5.76 12.95
N ALA A 34 6.46 6.12 13.23
CA ALA A 34 7.59 5.72 12.40
C ALA A 34 7.75 4.20 12.36
N TYR A 35 7.62 3.53 13.49
CA TYR A 35 7.64 2.08 13.58
C TYR A 35 6.53 1.42 12.73
N GLU A 36 5.30 1.94 12.84
CA GLU A 36 4.16 1.43 12.08
C GLU A 36 4.32 1.65 10.58
N LEU A 37 4.86 2.80 10.17
CA LEU A 37 5.16 3.08 8.77
C LEU A 37 6.22 2.14 8.20
N GLU A 38 7.27 1.85 8.94
CA GLU A 38 8.30 0.87 8.53
C GLU A 38 7.70 -0.53 8.40
N ARG A 39 6.81 -0.90 9.32
CA ARG A 39 6.10 -2.17 9.28
C ARG A 39 5.22 -2.29 8.04
N LEU A 40 4.45 -1.24 7.73
CA LEU A 40 3.60 -1.18 6.54
C LEU A 40 4.41 -1.15 5.25
N ASP A 41 5.58 -0.51 5.25
CA ASP A 41 6.49 -0.50 4.11
C ASP A 41 6.90 -1.93 3.69
N LYS A 42 7.18 -2.79 4.65
CA LYS A 42 7.50 -4.21 4.38
C LYS A 42 6.34 -4.99 3.77
N ILE A 43 5.13 -4.54 3.97
CA ILE A 43 3.92 -5.18 3.44
C ILE A 43 3.54 -4.58 2.08
N LEU A 44 3.54 -3.26 1.95
CA LEU A 44 2.91 -2.52 0.86
C LEU A 44 3.86 -1.90 -0.15
N ASN A 45 5.17 -1.88 0.10
CA ASN A 45 6.13 -1.26 -0.81
C ASN A 45 6.31 -2.10 -2.08
N ARG A 46 5.70 -1.67 -3.17
CA ARG A 46 5.82 -2.34 -4.47
C ARG A 46 7.23 -2.29 -5.08
N PHE A 47 8.07 -1.39 -4.62
CA PHE A 47 9.46 -1.25 -5.08
C PHE A 47 10.43 -2.16 -4.33
N ASP A 48 10.00 -2.68 -3.18
CA ASP A 48 10.75 -3.69 -2.44
C ASP A 48 10.38 -5.09 -2.97
N PRO A 49 11.32 -5.83 -3.58
CA PRO A 49 11.03 -7.17 -4.11
C PRO A 49 10.64 -8.19 -3.03
N HIS A 50 10.97 -7.92 -1.77
CA HIS A 50 10.66 -8.79 -0.63
C HIS A 50 9.34 -8.45 0.07
N SER A 51 8.67 -7.37 -0.32
CA SER A 51 7.38 -7.00 0.28
C SER A 51 6.28 -8.02 -0.06
N GLU A 52 5.26 -8.08 0.78
CA GLU A 52 4.12 -8.97 0.54
C GLU A 52 3.38 -8.62 -0.77
N VAL A 53 3.20 -7.32 -1.05
CA VAL A 53 2.56 -6.87 -2.30
C VAL A 53 3.38 -7.26 -3.52
N SER A 54 4.70 -7.23 -3.45
CA SER A 54 5.58 -7.66 -4.55
C SER A 54 5.49 -9.16 -4.80
N LYS A 55 5.37 -9.97 -3.75
CA LYS A 55 5.12 -11.42 -3.88
C LYS A 55 3.80 -11.69 -4.59
N ILE A 56 2.75 -10.94 -4.25
CA ILE A 56 1.46 -11.03 -4.92
C ILE A 56 1.61 -10.67 -6.40
N ASN A 57 2.23 -9.54 -6.72
CA ASN A 57 2.41 -9.07 -8.08
C ASN A 57 3.21 -10.06 -8.96
N ASN A 58 4.19 -10.73 -8.38
CA ASN A 58 5.07 -11.62 -9.12
C ASN A 58 4.50 -13.04 -9.32
N HIS A 59 3.63 -13.50 -8.43
CA HIS A 59 3.23 -14.91 -8.39
C HIS A 59 1.73 -15.16 -8.53
N ALA A 60 0.88 -14.18 -8.24
CA ALA A 60 -0.57 -14.37 -8.17
C ALA A 60 -1.21 -14.74 -9.51
N SER A 61 -0.60 -14.39 -10.63
CA SER A 61 -1.07 -14.80 -11.97
C SER A 61 -0.78 -16.27 -12.30
N GLN A 62 0.17 -16.88 -11.61
CA GLN A 62 0.66 -18.23 -11.90
C GLN A 62 0.19 -19.28 -10.90
N SER A 63 -0.02 -18.87 -9.64
CA SER A 63 -0.38 -19.80 -8.57
C SER A 63 -1.18 -19.10 -7.47
N LYS A 64 -1.84 -19.91 -6.64
CA LYS A 64 -2.47 -19.42 -5.41
C LYS A 64 -1.37 -19.02 -4.42
N ILE A 65 -1.51 -17.86 -3.81
CA ILE A 65 -0.59 -17.35 -2.78
C ILE A 65 -1.35 -17.20 -1.48
N GLN A 66 -0.69 -17.60 -0.40
CA GLN A 66 -1.17 -17.30 0.94
C GLN A 66 -0.80 -15.88 1.30
N ILE A 67 -1.78 -15.11 1.74
CA ILE A 67 -1.61 -13.71 2.17
C ILE A 67 -1.93 -13.55 3.65
N SER A 68 -1.35 -12.52 4.28
CA SER A 68 -1.65 -12.16 5.67
C SER A 68 -3.10 -11.70 5.82
N LYS A 69 -3.62 -11.79 7.05
CA LYS A 69 -4.95 -11.24 7.38
C LYS A 69 -5.05 -9.75 7.11
N GLU A 70 -3.99 -9.01 7.37
CA GLU A 70 -3.91 -7.58 7.13
C GLU A 70 -3.96 -7.26 5.63
N MET A 71 -3.19 -7.97 4.82
CA MET A 71 -3.25 -7.83 3.36
C MET A 71 -4.64 -8.17 2.83
N LYS A 72 -5.28 -9.21 3.33
CA LYS A 72 -6.65 -9.55 2.95
C LYS A 72 -7.61 -8.40 3.23
N SER A 73 -7.53 -7.80 4.42
CA SER A 73 -8.38 -6.65 4.80
C SER A 73 -8.15 -5.44 3.90
N ILE A 74 -6.89 -5.13 3.59
CA ILE A 74 -6.53 -4.03 2.69
C ILE A 74 -7.09 -4.27 1.28
N LEU A 75 -6.93 -5.46 0.75
CA LEU A 75 -7.43 -5.80 -0.58
C LEU A 75 -8.96 -5.80 -0.65
N GLN A 76 -9.64 -6.23 0.40
CA GLN A 76 -11.10 -6.14 0.50
C GLN A 76 -11.57 -4.67 0.51
N LEU A 77 -10.87 -3.80 1.22
CA LEU A 77 -11.14 -2.37 1.24
C LEU A 77 -10.91 -1.73 -0.14
N CYS A 78 -9.83 -2.11 -0.82
CA CYS A 78 -9.56 -1.67 -2.19
C CYS A 78 -10.65 -2.12 -3.16
N SER A 79 -11.14 -3.34 -3.05
CA SER A 79 -12.26 -3.85 -3.85
C SER A 79 -13.54 -3.06 -3.59
N TYR A 80 -13.84 -2.76 -2.35
CA TYR A 80 -14.98 -1.92 -1.99
C TYR A 80 -14.92 -0.53 -2.64
N TYR A 81 -13.77 0.14 -2.56
CA TYR A 81 -13.61 1.45 -3.20
C TYR A 81 -13.59 1.39 -4.72
N TYR A 82 -13.10 0.32 -5.30
CA TYR A 82 -13.19 0.08 -6.74
C TYR A 82 -14.65 0.06 -7.21
N GLU A 83 -15.52 -0.66 -6.51
CA GLU A 83 -16.95 -0.74 -6.86
C GLU A 83 -17.70 0.56 -6.56
N THR A 84 -17.50 1.15 -5.37
CA THR A 84 -18.24 2.36 -4.95
C THR A 84 -17.84 3.63 -5.69
N THR A 85 -16.67 3.68 -6.30
CA THR A 85 -16.19 4.82 -7.10
C THR A 85 -16.40 4.62 -8.61
N SER A 86 -17.25 3.68 -9.02
CA SER A 86 -17.46 3.36 -10.43
C SER A 86 -16.14 3.03 -11.16
N HIS A 87 -15.28 2.28 -10.50
CA HIS A 87 -13.97 1.83 -10.99
C HIS A 87 -12.91 2.96 -11.15
N LEU A 88 -13.15 4.14 -10.60
CA LEU A 88 -12.17 5.23 -10.59
C LEU A 88 -10.99 4.94 -9.66
N PHE A 89 -11.26 4.34 -8.49
CA PHE A 89 -10.21 3.82 -7.62
C PHE A 89 -9.83 2.40 -8.07
N ASP A 90 -8.64 2.24 -8.61
CA ASP A 90 -8.17 0.95 -9.13
C ASP A 90 -6.68 0.75 -8.82
N ILE A 91 -6.36 -0.12 -7.86
CA ILE A 91 -4.98 -0.43 -7.44
C ILE A 91 -4.21 -1.27 -8.46
N THR A 92 -4.89 -1.78 -9.49
CA THR A 92 -4.24 -2.59 -10.53
C THR A 92 -3.56 -1.75 -11.61
N LEU A 93 -3.77 -0.43 -11.56
CA LEU A 93 -3.15 0.49 -12.49
C LEU A 93 -1.67 0.68 -12.13
N LYS A 94 -0.81 0.09 -12.90
CA LYS A 94 0.60 0.47 -12.95
C LYS A 94 0.73 1.78 -13.71
N ASP A 95 1.72 2.56 -13.34
CA ASP A 95 2.10 3.85 -13.92
C ASP A 95 1.68 4.03 -15.38
N PHE A 96 0.65 4.84 -15.60
CA PHE A 96 0.10 5.14 -16.93
C PHE A 96 1.11 5.79 -17.87
N SER A 97 2.13 6.47 -17.35
CA SER A 97 3.11 7.16 -18.17
C SER A 97 3.98 6.20 -18.99
N LYS A 98 4.08 4.94 -18.57
CA LYS A 98 4.89 3.90 -19.21
C LYS A 98 4.07 2.92 -20.05
N ILE A 99 2.74 3.01 -20.03
CA ILE A 99 1.86 2.04 -20.67
C ILE A 99 0.91 2.75 -21.63
N GLN A 100 1.47 3.39 -22.65
CA GLN A 100 0.65 3.85 -23.75
C GLN A 100 0.07 2.63 -24.49
N GLY A 101 -1.25 2.51 -24.46
CA GLY A 101 -2.00 1.51 -25.22
C GLY A 101 -2.38 0.23 -24.47
N VAL A 102 -2.04 0.04 -23.21
CA VAL A 102 -2.52 -1.09 -22.42
C VAL A 102 -3.86 -0.73 -21.79
N LYS A 103 -4.91 -1.44 -22.20
CA LYS A 103 -6.23 -1.26 -21.62
C LYS A 103 -6.23 -1.68 -20.14
N PRO A 104 -6.88 -0.93 -19.24
CA PRO A 104 -6.97 -1.25 -17.81
C PRO A 104 -7.46 -2.67 -17.49
N LEU A 105 -8.22 -3.26 -18.39
CA LEU A 105 -8.75 -4.62 -18.29
C LEU A 105 -7.69 -5.73 -18.25
N GLN A 106 -6.52 -5.53 -18.85
CA GLN A 106 -5.48 -6.56 -18.86
C GLN A 106 -4.74 -6.68 -17.52
N MET A 107 -4.80 -5.64 -16.70
CA MET A 107 -4.17 -5.65 -15.37
C MET A 107 -5.08 -6.23 -14.28
N ARG A 108 -6.38 -6.33 -14.53
CA ARG A 108 -7.36 -6.90 -13.58
C ARG A 108 -7.13 -8.38 -13.29
N ASN A 109 -6.60 -9.11 -14.26
CA ASN A 109 -6.36 -10.54 -14.10
C ASN A 109 -5.23 -10.87 -13.11
N ALA A 110 -4.34 -9.92 -12.83
CA ALA A 110 -3.27 -10.10 -11.85
C ALA A 110 -3.74 -9.92 -10.40
N THR A 111 -4.87 -9.23 -10.18
CA THR A 111 -5.35 -8.87 -8.83
C THR A 111 -6.42 -9.83 -8.32
N VAL A 112 -6.98 -10.66 -9.15
CA VAL A 112 -8.23 -11.38 -8.88
C VAL A 112 -8.04 -12.69 -8.11
N ILE A 113 -6.84 -13.03 -7.69
CA ILE A 113 -6.66 -14.26 -6.92
C ILE A 113 -6.75 -13.99 -5.42
N MET A 114 -7.77 -13.25 -5.02
CA MET A 114 -8.30 -13.32 -3.68
C MET A 114 -9.43 -14.35 -3.62
N LYS A 115 -9.16 -15.58 -3.90
CA LYS A 115 -10.10 -16.63 -3.52
C LYS A 115 -9.90 -16.94 -2.05
N LYS A 116 -11.00 -16.72 -1.35
CA LYS A 116 -11.33 -17.07 0.03
C LYS A 116 -10.53 -18.23 0.61
#